data_4d196ba139cb63813c4cb1c7e60a8bc8
#
_entry.id   4d196ba139cb63813c4cb1c7e60a8bc8
#
_cell.length_a   1.000
_cell.length_b   1.000
_cell.length_c   1.000
_cell.angle_alpha   90.00
_cell.angle_beta   90.00
_cell.angle_gamma   90.00
#
_symmetry.space_group_name_H-M   'P 1'
#
loop_
_entity.id
_entity.type
_entity.pdbx_description
1 polymer ?
#
loop_
_entity_poly.entity_id
_entity_poly.type
_entity_poly.pdbx_seq_one_letter_code
_entity_poly.pdbx_strand_id
1 'polypeptide(L)'
;NKDYTRPLPEGEQALVLVSEEDWPDIGSAWHSRDLFLEDAIDNSIDWFKSPSSKQWFPISGISHQQAQESVLELRAVIAHSTSQEAFIADLQTRFDLYKSVGCDGDGTVLFTGYYSPDFHASTKPNAQFSSPLYQRPHDLITDPNSGEPLGRKNADGSISSWPTRTEIESSGMLNGTELVWVEDDLD
;
A
#
# COMPACT_ATOMS: atom_id res chain seq x y z
N ASN A 1 -2.49 -22.19 -4.76
CA ASN A 1 -2.63 -20.79 -4.32
C ASN A 1 -1.55 -20.53 -3.27
N LYS A 2 -0.70 -19.52 -3.45
CA LYS A 2 0.34 -19.19 -2.47
C LYS A 2 -0.30 -18.45 -1.30
N ASP A 3 0.09 -18.81 -0.08
CA ASP A 3 -0.33 -18.12 1.14
C ASP A 3 0.69 -17.03 1.47
N TYR A 4 0.37 -15.80 1.09
CA TYR A 4 1.22 -14.63 1.34
C TYR A 4 1.19 -14.15 2.79
N THR A 5 0.29 -14.68 3.61
CA THR A 5 0.17 -14.34 5.03
C THR A 5 0.93 -15.30 5.94
N ARG A 6 1.52 -16.35 5.36
CA ARG A 6 2.28 -17.36 6.11
C ARG A 6 3.42 -16.70 6.89
N PRO A 7 3.47 -16.85 8.21
CA PRO A 7 4.59 -16.36 9.00
C PRO A 7 5.85 -17.16 8.67
N LEU A 8 6.99 -16.49 8.77
CA LEU A 8 8.29 -17.18 8.70
C LEU A 8 8.42 -18.15 9.88
N PRO A 9 9.10 -19.28 9.68
CA PRO A 9 9.49 -20.16 10.77
C PRO A 9 10.29 -19.41 11.84
N GLU A 10 10.17 -19.87 13.10
CA GLU A 10 10.89 -19.26 14.22
C GLU A 10 12.41 -19.29 13.99
N GLY A 11 13.05 -18.15 14.13
CA GLY A 11 14.50 -17.96 13.91
C GLY A 11 14.91 -17.64 12.47
N GLU A 12 14.00 -17.72 11.51
CA GLU A 12 14.29 -17.31 10.14
C GLU A 12 14.21 -15.80 9.95
N GLN A 13 15.09 -15.27 9.10
CA GLN A 13 15.14 -13.85 8.76
C GLN A 13 14.34 -13.56 7.48
N ALA A 14 13.58 -12.48 7.46
CA ALA A 14 12.82 -12.07 6.28
C ALA A 14 13.71 -11.60 5.11
N LEU A 15 14.92 -11.17 5.42
CA LEU A 15 15.89 -10.64 4.47
C LEU A 15 17.21 -11.38 4.61
N VAL A 16 17.84 -11.69 3.49
CA VAL A 16 19.18 -12.27 3.42
C VAL A 16 20.11 -11.38 2.62
N LEU A 17 21.35 -11.23 3.10
CA LEU A 17 22.38 -10.46 2.40
C LEU A 17 22.73 -11.18 1.08
N VAL A 18 22.80 -10.39 0.01
CA VAL A 18 23.19 -10.86 -1.33
C VAL A 18 24.69 -10.64 -1.50
N SER A 19 25.41 -11.68 -1.95
CA SER A 19 26.83 -11.53 -2.29
C SER A 19 27.01 -10.62 -3.50
N GLU A 20 28.15 -9.93 -3.62
CA GLU A 20 28.39 -8.99 -4.73
C GLU A 20 28.26 -9.65 -6.11
N GLU A 21 28.66 -10.93 -6.22
CA GLU A 21 28.58 -11.72 -7.45
C GLU A 21 27.15 -12.09 -7.87
N ASP A 22 26.21 -12.07 -6.92
CA ASP A 22 24.79 -12.38 -7.11
C ASP A 22 23.90 -11.13 -7.27
N TRP A 23 24.50 -9.94 -7.30
CA TRP A 23 23.73 -8.73 -7.53
C TRP A 23 23.02 -8.74 -8.88
N PRO A 24 21.76 -8.35 -8.95
CA PRO A 24 21.06 -8.25 -10.22
C PRO A 24 21.68 -7.16 -11.11
N ASP A 25 21.30 -7.12 -12.38
CA ASP A 25 21.65 -6.01 -13.28
C ASP A 25 20.99 -4.71 -12.81
N ILE A 26 21.71 -3.95 -11.97
CA ILE A 26 21.28 -2.64 -11.48
C ILE A 26 21.43 -1.54 -12.54
N GLY A 27 22.09 -1.82 -13.64
CA GLY A 27 22.20 -0.88 -14.76
C GLY A 27 20.85 -0.56 -15.42
N SER A 28 19.94 -1.53 -15.43
CA SER A 28 18.58 -1.33 -15.90
C SER A 28 17.81 -0.29 -15.06
N ALA A 29 18.06 -0.22 -13.75
CA ALA A 29 17.45 0.75 -12.85
C ALA A 29 17.86 2.19 -13.19
N TRP A 30 19.06 2.40 -13.69
CA TRP A 30 19.50 3.72 -14.15
C TRP A 30 18.60 4.31 -15.24
N HIS A 31 18.16 3.47 -16.18
CA HIS A 31 17.27 3.89 -17.26
C HIS A 31 15.80 4.03 -16.85
N SER A 32 15.41 3.33 -15.80
CA SER A 32 14.01 3.33 -15.30
C SER A 32 13.73 4.42 -14.27
N ARG A 33 14.76 5.17 -13.83
CA ARG A 33 14.54 6.26 -12.89
C ARG A 33 13.81 7.41 -13.60
N ASP A 34 12.81 7.92 -12.96
CA ASP A 34 12.00 9.04 -13.43
C ASP A 34 11.79 10.07 -12.30
N LEU A 35 11.07 11.13 -12.60
CA LEU A 35 10.76 12.18 -11.62
C LEU A 35 9.93 11.66 -10.44
N PHE A 36 9.11 10.63 -10.64
CA PHE A 36 8.30 10.05 -9.57
C PHE A 36 9.13 9.27 -8.54
N LEU A 37 10.31 8.77 -8.94
CA LEU A 37 11.23 8.10 -8.01
C LEU A 37 11.75 9.08 -6.94
N GLU A 38 12.08 10.31 -7.32
CA GLU A 38 12.52 11.31 -6.35
C GLU A 38 11.43 11.67 -5.36
N ASP A 39 10.20 11.87 -5.84
CA ASP A 39 9.04 12.13 -4.98
C ASP A 39 8.75 10.94 -4.04
N ALA A 40 8.87 9.71 -4.53
CA ALA A 40 8.69 8.50 -3.70
C ALA A 40 9.75 8.39 -2.61
N ILE A 41 11.01 8.75 -2.90
CA ILE A 41 12.08 8.77 -1.91
C ILE A 41 11.84 9.88 -0.88
N ASP A 42 11.45 11.07 -1.31
CA ASP A 42 11.16 12.19 -0.40
C ASP A 42 9.98 11.85 0.53
N ASN A 43 8.92 11.22 0.02
CA ASN A 43 7.82 10.68 0.83
C ASN A 43 8.30 9.63 1.84
N SER A 44 9.25 8.78 1.46
CA SER A 44 9.84 7.78 2.36
C SER A 44 10.66 8.45 3.46
N ILE A 45 11.44 9.48 3.13
CA ILE A 45 12.20 10.28 4.12
C ILE A 45 11.24 10.93 5.12
N ASP A 46 10.12 11.48 4.65
CA ASP A 46 9.12 12.09 5.52
C ASP A 46 8.42 11.06 6.41
N TRP A 47 8.14 9.86 5.90
CA TRP A 47 7.61 8.77 6.72
C TRP A 47 8.55 8.39 7.85
N PHE A 48 9.87 8.32 7.61
CA PHE A 48 10.86 8.03 8.66
C PHE A 48 10.89 9.07 9.77
N LYS A 49 10.46 10.31 9.53
CA LYS A 49 10.35 11.36 10.57
C LYS A 49 9.17 11.11 11.51
N SER A 50 8.19 10.32 11.08
CA SER A 50 7.02 9.99 11.91
C SER A 50 7.39 9.05 13.05
N PRO A 51 6.95 9.33 14.31
CA PRO A 51 7.20 8.42 15.43
C PRO A 51 6.68 7.00 15.22
N SER A 52 5.59 6.85 14.45
CA SER A 52 4.98 5.56 14.14
C SER A 52 5.85 4.66 13.26
N SER A 53 6.79 5.21 12.49
CA SER A 53 7.71 4.42 11.66
C SER A 53 8.60 3.50 12.49
N LYS A 54 8.95 3.90 13.72
CA LYS A 54 9.87 3.16 14.61
C LYS A 54 9.32 1.81 15.05
N GLN A 55 7.99 1.62 15.09
CA GLN A 55 7.37 0.35 15.49
C GLN A 55 7.68 -0.82 14.55
N TRP A 56 8.11 -0.53 13.32
CA TRP A 56 8.37 -1.52 12.28
C TRP A 56 9.83 -2.02 12.29
N PHE A 57 10.65 -1.50 13.17
CA PHE A 57 12.07 -1.85 13.25
C PHE A 57 12.44 -2.42 14.63
N PRO A 58 13.47 -3.29 14.71
CA PRO A 58 14.37 -3.72 13.62
C PRO A 58 13.73 -4.75 12.68
N ILE A 59 14.18 -4.78 11.42
CA ILE A 59 13.83 -5.82 10.45
C ILE A 59 15.13 -6.57 10.10
N SER A 60 15.19 -7.87 10.37
CA SER A 60 16.39 -8.69 10.10
C SER A 60 17.70 -8.07 10.64
N GLY A 61 17.64 -7.44 11.82
CA GLY A 61 18.77 -6.76 12.43
C GLY A 61 19.04 -5.33 11.96
N ILE A 62 18.36 -4.87 10.91
CA ILE A 62 18.47 -3.50 10.41
C ILE A 62 17.64 -2.57 11.32
N SER A 63 18.30 -1.60 11.93
CA SER A 63 17.63 -0.61 12.79
C SER A 63 16.88 0.44 11.98
N HIS A 64 15.93 1.13 12.61
CA HIS A 64 15.23 2.28 12.02
C HIS A 64 16.20 3.35 11.50
N GLN A 65 17.27 3.65 12.26
CA GLN A 65 18.26 4.64 11.85
C GLN A 65 19.01 4.20 10.60
N GLN A 66 19.49 2.95 10.54
CA GLN A 66 20.16 2.42 9.34
C GLN A 66 19.27 2.46 8.11
N ALA A 67 18.00 2.09 8.25
CA ALA A 67 17.04 2.15 7.14
C ALA A 67 16.81 3.60 6.67
N GLN A 68 16.68 4.56 7.60
CA GLN A 68 16.55 5.98 7.27
C GLN A 68 17.81 6.52 6.57
N GLU A 69 19.00 6.20 7.07
CA GLU A 69 20.27 6.58 6.46
C GLU A 69 20.42 6.01 5.05
N SER A 70 20.00 4.75 4.82
CA SER A 70 19.98 4.15 3.49
C SER A 70 19.12 4.92 2.49
N VAL A 71 17.94 5.39 2.89
CA VAL A 71 17.06 6.17 2.00
C VAL A 71 17.69 7.54 1.68
N LEU A 72 18.29 8.19 2.68
CA LEU A 72 18.98 9.47 2.48
C LEU A 72 20.20 9.31 1.55
N GLU A 73 20.97 8.24 1.72
CA GLU A 73 22.13 7.95 0.87
C GLU A 73 21.70 7.61 -0.56
N LEU A 74 20.61 6.83 -0.73
CA LEU A 74 20.05 6.55 -2.06
C LEU A 74 19.62 7.84 -2.78
N ARG A 75 18.98 8.75 -2.04
CA ARG A 75 18.61 10.08 -2.57
C ARG A 75 19.84 10.85 -3.06
N ALA A 76 20.94 10.79 -2.30
CA ALA A 76 22.20 11.45 -2.66
C ALA A 76 22.83 10.80 -3.91
N VAL A 77 22.89 9.48 -3.98
CA VAL A 77 23.42 8.75 -5.15
C VAL A 77 22.63 9.10 -6.41
N ILE A 78 21.30 9.08 -6.36
CA ILE A 78 20.46 9.42 -7.52
C ILE A 78 20.71 10.87 -7.99
N ALA A 79 20.82 11.81 -7.06
CA ALA A 79 21.03 13.22 -7.36
C ALA A 79 22.41 13.53 -7.95
N HIS A 80 23.44 12.78 -7.54
CA HIS A 80 24.85 13.11 -7.91
C HIS A 80 25.41 12.22 -9.02
N SER A 81 24.84 11.05 -9.30
CA SER A 81 25.33 10.17 -10.35
C SER A 81 25.09 10.77 -11.74
N THR A 82 26.14 10.98 -12.48
CA THR A 82 26.12 11.59 -13.83
C THR A 82 26.15 10.57 -14.95
N SER A 83 26.45 9.30 -14.65
CA SER A 83 26.45 8.19 -15.61
C SER A 83 25.99 6.89 -14.94
N GLN A 84 25.64 5.91 -15.78
CA GLN A 84 25.26 4.57 -15.32
C GLN A 84 26.39 3.90 -14.53
N GLU A 85 27.63 4.02 -15.01
CA GLU A 85 28.80 3.43 -14.36
C GLU A 85 29.05 4.03 -12.98
N ALA A 86 28.90 5.35 -12.85
CA ALA A 86 29.03 6.04 -11.56
C ALA A 86 27.92 5.60 -10.59
N PHE A 87 26.69 5.50 -11.08
CA PHE A 87 25.54 5.03 -10.30
C PHE A 87 25.75 3.60 -9.76
N ILE A 88 26.18 2.68 -10.62
CA ILE A 88 26.47 1.29 -10.24
C ILE A 88 27.58 1.25 -9.20
N ALA A 89 28.69 1.94 -9.45
CA ALA A 89 29.83 1.96 -8.52
C ALA A 89 29.48 2.55 -7.15
N ASP A 90 28.69 3.62 -7.12
CA ASP A 90 28.20 4.20 -5.88
C ASP A 90 27.29 3.24 -5.10
N LEU A 91 26.37 2.56 -5.77
CA LEU A 91 25.51 1.57 -5.12
C LEU A 91 26.32 0.42 -4.55
N GLN A 92 27.22 -0.16 -5.32
CA GLN A 92 28.06 -1.31 -4.87
C GLN A 92 29.00 -0.94 -3.73
N THR A 93 29.45 0.32 -3.67
CA THR A 93 30.41 0.76 -2.62
C THR A 93 29.73 1.16 -1.33
N ARG A 94 28.50 1.69 -1.41
CA ARG A 94 27.84 2.35 -0.27
C ARG A 94 26.70 1.52 0.34
N PHE A 95 26.25 0.47 -0.33
CA PHE A 95 25.08 -0.30 0.10
C PHE A 95 25.38 -1.79 0.23
N ASP A 96 24.75 -2.39 1.21
CA ASP A 96 24.53 -3.83 1.28
C ASP A 96 23.17 -4.13 0.63
N LEU A 97 23.13 -5.10 -0.28
CA LEU A 97 21.89 -5.53 -0.92
C LEU A 97 21.29 -6.71 -0.18
N TYR A 98 20.01 -6.61 0.16
CA TYR A 98 19.26 -7.69 0.78
C TYR A 98 18.16 -8.19 -0.15
N LYS A 99 17.96 -9.49 -0.16
CA LYS A 99 16.87 -10.17 -0.87
C LYS A 99 15.81 -10.65 0.12
N SER A 100 14.54 -10.44 -0.19
CA SER A 100 13.45 -11.07 0.56
C SER A 100 13.46 -12.58 0.35
N VAL A 101 13.24 -13.35 1.41
CA VAL A 101 13.04 -14.81 1.31
C VAL A 101 11.64 -15.14 0.77
N GLY A 102 10.71 -14.18 0.80
CA GLY A 102 9.35 -14.38 0.33
C GLY A 102 8.49 -15.27 1.22
N CYS A 103 7.23 -15.46 0.84
CA CYS A 103 6.29 -16.30 1.60
C CYS A 103 6.59 -17.81 1.49
N ASP A 104 7.40 -18.23 0.53
CA ASP A 104 7.73 -19.63 0.22
C ASP A 104 9.20 -19.99 0.44
N GLY A 105 10.04 -19.05 0.80
CA GLY A 105 11.49 -19.23 0.89
C GLY A 105 12.23 -19.07 -0.45
N ASP A 106 11.51 -18.97 -1.56
CA ASP A 106 12.04 -18.84 -2.92
C ASP A 106 12.08 -17.38 -3.42
N GLY A 107 11.77 -16.43 -2.53
CA GLY A 107 11.75 -15.00 -2.86
C GLY A 107 10.44 -14.49 -3.45
N THR A 108 9.33 -15.25 -3.37
CA THR A 108 8.04 -14.79 -3.86
C THR A 108 7.45 -13.74 -2.91
N VAL A 109 7.27 -12.53 -3.40
CA VAL A 109 6.63 -11.41 -2.68
C VAL A 109 5.38 -10.94 -3.43
N LEU A 110 4.40 -10.45 -2.67
CA LEU A 110 3.20 -9.81 -3.21
C LEU A 110 3.42 -8.31 -3.24
N PHE A 111 3.43 -7.74 -4.44
CA PHE A 111 3.35 -6.29 -4.59
C PHE A 111 1.90 -5.87 -4.66
N THR A 112 1.53 -4.91 -3.84
CA THR A 112 0.20 -4.28 -3.84
C THR A 112 0.33 -2.81 -4.18
N GLY A 113 -0.64 -2.30 -4.94
CA GLY A 113 -0.76 -0.87 -5.21
C GLY A 113 -2.02 -0.33 -4.53
N TYR A 114 -1.92 0.86 -3.97
CA TYR A 114 -3.08 1.61 -3.47
C TYR A 114 -3.39 2.71 -4.48
N TYR A 115 -4.63 2.75 -4.89
CA TYR A 115 -5.16 3.79 -5.75
C TYR A 115 -6.15 4.62 -4.94
N SER A 116 -5.91 5.92 -4.85
CA SER A 116 -6.80 6.88 -4.19
C SER A 116 -7.26 7.87 -5.25
N PRO A 117 -8.34 7.55 -5.98
CA PRO A 117 -8.84 8.43 -7.01
C PRO A 117 -9.57 9.62 -6.41
N ASP A 118 -9.39 10.79 -7.02
CA ASP A 118 -10.20 11.97 -6.76
C ASP A 118 -11.36 12.00 -7.75
N PHE A 119 -12.58 12.05 -7.23
CA PHE A 119 -13.79 12.16 -8.02
C PHE A 119 -14.47 13.51 -7.85
N HIS A 120 -14.99 14.06 -8.93
CA HIS A 120 -15.90 15.17 -8.85
C HIS A 120 -17.23 14.68 -8.26
N ALA A 121 -17.77 15.46 -7.33
CA ALA A 121 -19.02 15.12 -6.66
C ALA A 121 -19.88 16.36 -6.43
N SER A 122 -21.17 16.16 -6.26
CA SER A 122 -22.13 17.19 -5.90
C SER A 122 -22.82 16.84 -4.57
N THR A 123 -23.14 17.85 -3.77
CA THR A 123 -23.94 17.67 -2.55
C THR A 123 -25.45 17.52 -2.84
N LYS A 124 -25.85 17.64 -4.12
CA LYS A 124 -27.25 17.47 -4.57
C LYS A 124 -27.26 16.72 -5.90
N PRO A 125 -28.25 15.84 -6.13
CA PRO A 125 -28.37 15.15 -7.39
C PRO A 125 -28.67 16.12 -8.54
N ASN A 126 -28.13 15.83 -9.72
CA ASN A 126 -28.43 16.51 -10.97
C ASN A 126 -28.16 15.55 -12.15
N ALA A 127 -28.29 16.05 -13.38
CA ALA A 127 -28.14 15.19 -14.58
C ALA A 127 -26.73 14.61 -14.75
N GLN A 128 -25.69 15.23 -14.20
CA GLN A 128 -24.31 14.78 -14.27
C GLN A 128 -23.95 13.90 -13.06
N PHE A 129 -24.44 14.26 -11.87
CA PHE A 129 -24.14 13.60 -10.61
C PHE A 129 -25.42 12.92 -10.12
N SER A 130 -25.64 11.67 -10.52
CA SER A 130 -26.86 10.89 -10.27
C SER A 130 -26.66 9.72 -9.33
N SER A 131 -25.42 9.23 -9.17
CA SER A 131 -25.10 8.06 -8.36
C SER A 131 -24.76 8.43 -6.93
N PRO A 132 -25.59 8.07 -5.92
CA PRO A 132 -25.36 8.45 -4.54
C PRO A 132 -24.29 7.60 -3.86
N LEU A 133 -23.45 8.25 -3.03
CA LEU A 133 -22.64 7.60 -2.02
C LEU A 133 -23.28 7.85 -0.65
N TYR A 134 -23.52 6.78 0.10
CA TYR A 134 -24.24 6.82 1.36
C TYR A 134 -23.32 6.88 2.57
N GLN A 135 -23.83 7.45 3.66
CA GLN A 135 -23.22 7.30 4.97
C GLN A 135 -23.19 5.82 5.37
N ARG A 136 -22.21 5.47 6.21
CA ARG A 136 -22.16 4.11 6.77
C ARG A 136 -23.47 3.85 7.56
N PRO A 137 -24.24 2.81 7.17
CA PRO A 137 -25.45 2.48 7.89
C PRO A 137 -25.16 2.05 9.33
N HIS A 138 -25.99 2.50 10.27
CA HIS A 138 -25.82 2.23 11.70
C HIS A 138 -26.04 0.76 12.09
N ASP A 139 -26.78 0.03 11.27
CA ASP A 139 -27.12 -1.38 11.45
C ASP A 139 -26.17 -2.33 10.68
N LEU A 140 -25.18 -1.78 9.95
CA LEU A 140 -24.13 -2.56 9.31
C LEU A 140 -23.13 -3.09 10.35
N ILE A 141 -23.01 -4.41 10.44
CA ILE A 141 -21.98 -5.08 11.23
C ILE A 141 -20.80 -5.41 10.32
N THR A 142 -19.60 -5.08 10.79
CA THR A 142 -18.35 -5.44 10.11
C THR A 142 -17.42 -6.17 11.06
N ASP A 143 -16.55 -7.00 10.50
CA ASP A 143 -15.45 -7.60 11.24
C ASP A 143 -14.52 -6.50 11.79
N PRO A 144 -14.19 -6.51 13.08
CA PRO A 144 -13.39 -5.44 13.68
C PRO A 144 -11.92 -5.41 13.20
N ASN A 145 -11.41 -6.50 12.65
CA ASN A 145 -10.03 -6.63 12.21
C ASN A 145 -9.88 -6.35 10.71
N SER A 146 -10.76 -6.93 9.88
CA SER A 146 -10.71 -6.79 8.42
C SER A 146 -11.57 -5.66 7.88
N GLY A 147 -12.61 -5.22 8.63
CA GLY A 147 -13.60 -4.27 8.15
C GLY A 147 -14.64 -4.86 7.19
N GLU A 148 -14.58 -6.17 6.90
CA GLU A 148 -15.51 -6.83 5.99
C GLU A 148 -16.95 -6.81 6.53
N PRO A 149 -17.96 -6.60 5.66
CA PRO A 149 -19.35 -6.62 6.07
C PRO A 149 -19.79 -8.04 6.47
N LEU A 150 -20.17 -8.21 7.73
CA LEU A 150 -20.70 -9.48 8.25
C LEU A 150 -22.21 -9.58 8.11
N GLY A 151 -22.92 -8.46 7.97
CA GLY A 151 -24.35 -8.44 7.80
C GLY A 151 -25.04 -7.22 8.41
N ARG A 152 -26.34 -7.32 8.52
CA ARG A 152 -27.23 -6.30 9.08
C ARG A 152 -27.81 -6.74 10.42
N LYS A 153 -27.72 -5.87 11.42
CA LYS A 153 -28.37 -6.09 12.72
C LYS A 153 -29.85 -5.72 12.62
N ASN A 154 -30.71 -6.70 12.79
CA ASN A 154 -32.16 -6.50 12.83
C ASN A 154 -32.65 -6.00 14.19
N ALA A 155 -33.89 -5.48 14.24
CA ALA A 155 -34.48 -4.95 15.47
C ALA A 155 -34.64 -6.01 16.57
N ASP A 156 -34.79 -7.28 16.20
CA ASP A 156 -34.85 -8.42 17.13
C ASP A 156 -33.48 -8.93 17.59
N GLY A 157 -32.40 -8.29 17.12
CA GLY A 157 -31.01 -8.66 17.44
C GLY A 157 -30.42 -9.75 16.53
N SER A 158 -31.19 -10.34 15.63
CA SER A 158 -30.67 -11.29 14.64
C SER A 158 -29.80 -10.59 13.59
N ILE A 159 -28.97 -11.36 12.89
CA ILE A 159 -28.12 -10.87 11.80
C ILE A 159 -28.65 -11.46 10.49
N SER A 160 -28.91 -10.62 9.52
CA SER A 160 -29.24 -10.99 8.13
C SER A 160 -28.14 -10.57 7.17
N SER A 161 -28.12 -11.13 5.98
CA SER A 161 -27.19 -10.70 4.93
C SER A 161 -27.38 -9.21 4.60
N TRP A 162 -26.27 -8.53 4.35
CA TRP A 162 -26.32 -7.17 3.83
C TRP A 162 -26.82 -7.20 2.38
N PRO A 163 -27.77 -6.34 2.00
CA PRO A 163 -28.29 -6.32 0.63
C PRO A 163 -27.22 -5.85 -0.37
N THR A 164 -27.37 -6.28 -1.60
CA THR A 164 -26.53 -5.83 -2.71
C THR A 164 -26.80 -4.36 -3.05
N ARG A 165 -25.86 -3.73 -3.77
CA ARG A 165 -26.00 -2.34 -4.23
C ARG A 165 -27.32 -2.12 -4.99
N THR A 166 -27.64 -3.02 -5.90
CA THR A 166 -28.89 -2.97 -6.68
C THR A 166 -30.14 -3.05 -5.80
N GLU A 167 -30.14 -3.89 -4.76
CA GLU A 167 -31.24 -3.99 -3.81
C GLU A 167 -31.38 -2.74 -2.95
N ILE A 168 -30.26 -2.15 -2.51
CA ILE A 168 -30.26 -0.90 -1.75
C ILE A 168 -30.89 0.22 -2.57
N GLU A 169 -30.46 0.39 -3.80
CA GLU A 169 -30.96 1.45 -4.68
C GLU A 169 -32.42 1.24 -5.09
N SER A 170 -32.79 0.01 -5.50
CA SER A 170 -34.16 -0.30 -5.92
C SER A 170 -35.17 -0.20 -4.77
N SER A 171 -34.76 -0.51 -3.53
CA SER A 171 -35.63 -0.42 -2.36
C SER A 171 -35.67 0.99 -1.76
N GLY A 172 -34.67 1.83 -2.07
CA GLY A 172 -34.51 3.15 -1.46
C GLY A 172 -34.24 3.13 0.04
N MET A 173 -33.72 2.00 0.60
CA MET A 173 -33.56 1.82 2.04
C MET A 173 -32.59 2.79 2.69
N LEU A 174 -31.69 3.39 1.92
CA LEU A 174 -30.72 4.39 2.39
C LEU A 174 -31.06 5.81 1.95
N ASN A 175 -32.25 6.05 1.39
CA ASN A 175 -32.67 7.39 1.01
C ASN A 175 -32.65 8.33 2.22
N GLY A 176 -32.05 9.52 2.01
CA GLY A 176 -31.86 10.51 3.08
C GLY A 176 -30.55 10.36 3.87
N THR A 177 -29.73 9.35 3.52
CA THR A 177 -28.40 9.16 4.12
C THR A 177 -27.26 9.41 3.12
N GLU A 178 -27.56 10.02 1.98
CA GLU A 178 -26.58 10.36 0.95
C GLU A 178 -25.59 11.41 1.46
N LEU A 179 -24.31 11.14 1.25
CA LEU A 179 -23.21 12.08 1.50
C LEU A 179 -23.01 13.02 0.32
N VAL A 180 -22.86 12.41 -0.86
CA VAL A 180 -22.63 13.11 -2.13
C VAL A 180 -23.18 12.25 -3.27
N TRP A 181 -23.32 12.86 -4.44
CA TRP A 181 -23.61 12.19 -5.70
C TRP A 181 -22.40 12.30 -6.63
N VAL A 182 -22.01 11.23 -7.26
CA VAL A 182 -20.92 11.11 -8.23
C VAL A 182 -21.49 10.87 -9.63
N GLU A 183 -20.63 10.96 -10.63
CA GLU A 183 -20.99 10.61 -12.01
C GLU A 183 -21.25 9.11 -12.12
N ASP A 184 -22.07 8.72 -13.12
CA ASP A 184 -22.52 7.33 -13.29
C ASP A 184 -21.41 6.41 -13.85
N ASP A 185 -20.35 6.99 -14.42
CA ASP A 185 -19.24 6.31 -15.09
C ASP A 185 -18.07 6.04 -14.13
N LEU A 186 -18.34 5.38 -13.01
CA LEU A 186 -17.32 4.88 -12.07
C LEU A 186 -16.87 3.44 -12.40
N ASP A 187 -16.92 3.03 -13.66
CA ASP A 187 -16.43 1.74 -14.13
C ASP A 187 -14.91 1.71 -14.37
#